data_389a4235d9424d87882afda71b6bec9c
#
_entry.id   389a4235d9424d87882afda71b6bec9c
#
_cell.length_a   1.000
_cell.length_b   1.000
_cell.length_c   1.000
_cell.angle_alpha   90.00
_cell.angle_beta   90.00
_cell.angle_gamma   90.00
#
_symmetry.space_group_name_H-M   'P 1'
#
loop_
_entity.id
_entity.type
_entity.pdbx_description
1 polymer ?
#
loop_
_entity_poly.entity_id
_entity_poly.type
_entity_poly.pdbx_seq_one_letter_code
_entity_poly.pdbx_strand_id
1 'polypeptide(L)'
;MTKQPGIFRSGNKYKTNMTSLEFLEYSKTHERVVHDASYYKPKRDENGDPVKHYNGSATAVKGLRVCFQTLLEHTDSRFTGRLMKIATEIYRRDSEGEHCKKSVYFSRSKGFLGTIQFNVRVIFIDILAHLFEWIHVEDRSEATLVLNDFNIKPCLIPRGATHYRILHHLSIISDFVFSEYHQCYMPVDKLSGMNAIVYSEYTPVGIALTEAVKVSFPSGTVLSEDDSVIESVGVEFTMKSAGKFLELGGCGVMVVDVY
;
A
#
# COMPACT_ATOMS: atom_id res chain seq x y z
N MET A 1 4.70 -30.09 16.06
CA MET A 1 5.56 -28.90 16.18
C MET A 1 5.51 -28.16 14.86
N THR A 2 4.62 -27.21 14.72
CA THR A 2 4.47 -26.36 13.53
C THR A 2 5.53 -25.26 13.60
N LYS A 3 6.50 -25.28 12.69
CA LYS A 3 7.49 -24.21 12.56
C LYS A 3 6.77 -22.95 12.06
N GLN A 4 6.80 -21.88 12.83
CA GLN A 4 6.41 -20.56 12.33
C GLN A 4 7.33 -20.14 11.17
N PRO A 5 6.79 -19.59 10.08
CA PRO A 5 7.61 -19.08 8.99
C PRO A 5 8.42 -17.88 9.49
N GLY A 6 9.74 -18.00 9.43
CA GLY A 6 10.65 -16.92 9.78
C GLY A 6 10.80 -15.91 8.65
N ILE A 7 10.70 -14.65 8.97
CA ILE A 7 11.03 -13.56 8.03
C ILE A 7 12.55 -13.37 8.06
N PHE A 8 13.22 -13.70 6.97
CA PHE A 8 14.65 -13.48 6.83
C PHE A 8 14.95 -12.14 6.13
N ARG A 9 15.77 -11.31 6.77
CA ARG A 9 16.34 -10.11 6.16
C ARG A 9 17.57 -10.52 5.35
N SER A 10 17.49 -10.39 4.02
CA SER A 10 18.67 -10.41 3.16
C SER A 10 18.59 -9.19 2.24
N GLY A 11 19.44 -8.20 2.50
CA GLY A 11 19.69 -7.01 1.66
C GLY A 11 18.43 -6.37 1.07
N ASN A 12 17.76 -5.47 1.78
CA ASN A 12 16.63 -4.63 1.34
C ASN A 12 15.42 -5.33 0.66
N LYS A 13 15.34 -6.66 0.66
CA LYS A 13 14.18 -7.40 0.19
C LYS A 13 13.72 -8.37 1.29
N TYR A 14 12.46 -8.28 1.66
CA TYR A 14 11.83 -9.31 2.48
C TYR A 14 11.61 -10.53 1.59
N LYS A 15 12.31 -11.63 1.87
CA LYS A 15 11.97 -12.94 1.28
C LYS A 15 11.14 -13.68 2.31
N THR A 16 9.91 -14.01 1.98
CA THR A 16 9.12 -14.99 2.72
C THR A 16 9.43 -16.36 2.12
N ASN A 17 9.66 -17.38 2.96
CA ASN A 17 9.78 -18.78 2.51
C ASN A 17 8.41 -19.41 2.18
N MET A 18 7.39 -18.60 1.95
CA MET A 18 6.04 -19.03 1.61
C MET A 18 5.94 -19.20 0.10
N THR A 19 5.30 -20.26 -0.32
CA THR A 19 4.87 -20.41 -1.72
C THR A 19 3.78 -19.40 -2.04
N SER A 20 3.59 -19.07 -3.32
CA SER A 20 2.55 -18.12 -3.76
C SER A 20 1.14 -18.51 -3.28
N LEU A 21 0.86 -19.80 -3.12
CA LEU A 21 -0.40 -20.32 -2.57
C LEU A 21 -0.51 -20.10 -1.07
N GLU A 22 0.54 -20.37 -0.31
CA GLU A 22 0.59 -20.11 1.13
C GLU A 22 0.51 -18.62 1.42
N PHE A 23 1.08 -17.76 0.57
CA PHE A 23 0.97 -16.32 0.67
C PHE A 23 -0.45 -15.83 0.36
N LEU A 24 -1.14 -16.42 -0.62
CA LEU A 24 -2.54 -16.12 -0.93
C LEU A 24 -3.49 -16.58 0.18
N GLU A 25 -3.28 -17.75 0.77
CA GLU A 25 -4.03 -18.21 1.94
C GLU A 25 -3.70 -17.37 3.17
N TYR A 26 -2.44 -17.00 3.33
CA TYR A 26 -1.99 -16.09 4.38
C TYR A 26 -2.61 -14.69 4.19
N SER A 27 -2.68 -14.13 3.01
CA SER A 27 -3.31 -12.82 2.75
C SER A 27 -4.83 -12.82 2.95
N LYS A 28 -5.51 -13.97 2.75
CA LYS A 28 -6.94 -14.13 3.03
C LYS A 28 -7.29 -14.23 4.51
N THR A 29 -6.32 -14.59 5.36
CA THR A 29 -6.53 -14.87 6.79
C THR A 29 -5.83 -13.91 7.73
N HIS A 30 -5.11 -12.85 7.18
CA HIS A 30 -4.22 -12.06 8.03
C HIS A 30 -4.94 -11.02 8.83
N GLU A 31 -4.88 -11.36 10.11
CA GLU A 31 -5.00 -10.42 11.21
C GLU A 31 -4.05 -9.22 11.02
N ARG A 32 -4.62 -8.07 11.17
CA ARG A 32 -4.13 -6.76 11.53
C ARG A 32 -2.70 -6.76 12.09
N VAL A 33 -1.70 -6.39 11.32
CA VAL A 33 -0.41 -6.01 11.88
C VAL A 33 -0.56 -4.64 12.54
N VAL A 34 -1.04 -4.62 13.76
CA VAL A 34 -1.03 -3.41 14.59
C VAL A 34 0.41 -3.21 15.07
N HIS A 35 1.11 -2.26 14.48
CA HIS A 35 2.40 -1.85 14.99
C HIS A 35 2.19 -1.05 16.28
N ASP A 36 2.71 -1.56 17.39
CA ASP A 36 2.70 -0.87 18.66
C ASP A 36 3.67 0.36 18.64
N ALA A 37 3.64 1.13 19.72
CA ALA A 37 4.52 2.29 19.85
C ALA A 37 6.00 1.95 19.67
N SER A 38 6.43 0.71 19.97
CA SER A 38 7.84 0.30 19.86
C SER A 38 8.34 0.32 18.42
N TYR A 39 7.46 0.06 17.44
CA TYR A 39 7.80 0.11 16.02
C TYR A 39 8.21 1.53 15.57
N TYR A 40 7.63 2.56 16.17
CA TYR A 40 7.86 3.96 15.82
C TYR A 40 8.98 4.60 16.63
N LYS A 41 9.37 4.02 17.79
CA LYS A 41 10.44 4.56 18.63
C LYS A 41 11.79 4.58 17.92
N PRO A 42 12.61 5.62 18.10
CA PRO A 42 13.98 5.63 17.65
C PRO A 42 14.80 4.59 18.40
N LYS A 43 15.81 4.01 17.73
CA LYS A 43 16.84 3.25 18.42
C LYS A 43 17.61 4.19 19.34
N ARG A 44 17.96 3.72 20.54
CA ARG A 44 18.79 4.45 21.50
C ARG A 44 20.19 3.91 21.51
N ASP A 45 21.18 4.78 21.75
CA ASP A 45 22.56 4.40 21.95
C ASP A 45 22.82 3.86 23.39
N GLU A 46 24.08 3.59 23.71
CA GLU A 46 24.53 3.08 25.00
C GLU A 46 24.21 4.03 26.18
N ASN A 47 24.05 5.32 25.89
CA ASN A 47 23.74 6.37 26.87
C ASN A 47 22.21 6.59 27.01
N GLY A 48 21.41 5.89 26.21
CA GLY A 48 19.96 6.05 26.18
C GLY A 48 19.49 7.18 25.24
N ASP A 49 20.39 7.83 24.49
CA ASP A 49 20.07 8.89 23.54
C ASP A 49 19.57 8.32 22.21
N PRO A 50 18.63 8.98 21.53
CA PRO A 50 18.16 8.52 20.23
C PRO A 50 19.29 8.61 19.18
N VAL A 51 19.64 7.47 18.58
CA VAL A 51 20.69 7.32 17.57
C VAL A 51 20.44 8.17 16.32
N LYS A 52 19.17 8.51 16.05
CA LYS A 52 18.75 9.43 14.99
C LYS A 52 17.57 10.24 15.47
N HIS A 53 17.60 11.53 15.22
CA HIS A 53 16.39 12.35 15.34
C HIS A 53 15.38 11.88 14.30
N TYR A 54 14.36 11.15 14.74
CA TYR A 54 13.20 10.86 13.90
C TYR A 54 12.41 12.15 13.73
N ASN A 55 12.41 12.70 12.53
CA ASN A 55 11.45 13.72 12.18
C ASN A 55 10.10 13.06 11.85
N GLY A 56 9.01 13.79 12.00
CA GLY A 56 7.66 13.30 11.73
C GLY A 56 7.52 12.68 10.34
N SER A 57 8.17 13.27 9.33
CA SER A 57 8.16 12.78 7.95
C SER A 57 8.72 11.36 7.83
N ALA A 58 9.84 11.06 8.49
CA ALA A 58 10.45 9.73 8.42
C ALA A 58 9.57 8.67 9.08
N THR A 59 8.91 9.03 10.18
CA THR A 59 7.97 8.12 10.86
C THR A 59 6.70 7.92 10.06
N ALA A 60 6.14 8.98 9.47
CA ALA A 60 4.98 8.90 8.59
C ALA A 60 5.27 8.02 7.35
N VAL A 61 6.49 8.08 6.78
CA VAL A 61 6.90 7.17 5.69
C VAL A 61 6.95 5.72 6.13
N LYS A 62 7.33 5.42 7.38
CA LYS A 62 7.19 4.06 7.90
C LYS A 62 5.73 3.62 7.89
N GLY A 63 4.80 4.47 8.35
CA GLY A 63 3.36 4.21 8.30
C GLY A 63 2.87 3.94 6.88
N LEU A 64 3.19 4.81 5.92
CA LEU A 64 2.84 4.60 4.51
C LEU A 64 3.40 3.29 3.94
N ARG A 65 4.61 2.91 4.32
CA ARG A 65 5.19 1.64 3.86
C ARG A 65 4.46 0.43 4.44
N VAL A 66 3.87 0.54 5.63
CA VAL A 66 3.01 -0.50 6.21
C VAL A 66 1.70 -0.57 5.44
N CYS A 67 1.09 0.57 5.12
CA CYS A 67 -0.12 0.63 4.28
C CYS A 67 0.07 -0.11 2.95
N PHE A 68 1.23 0.05 2.33
CA PHE A 68 1.55 -0.56 1.03
C PHE A 68 2.36 -1.86 1.13
N GLN A 69 2.37 -2.54 2.29
CA GLN A 69 3.22 -3.71 2.50
C GLN A 69 2.98 -4.81 1.46
N THR A 70 1.73 -5.04 1.10
CA THR A 70 1.32 -6.03 0.08
C THR A 70 1.67 -5.62 -1.34
N LEU A 71 1.95 -4.33 -1.58
CA LEU A 71 2.27 -3.77 -2.89
C LEU A 71 3.77 -3.47 -3.07
N LEU A 72 4.61 -3.72 -2.05
CA LEU A 72 6.04 -3.34 -2.10
C LEU A 72 6.83 -4.07 -3.19
N GLU A 73 6.40 -5.25 -3.62
CA GLU A 73 7.03 -5.99 -4.71
C GLU A 73 6.84 -5.32 -6.08
N HIS A 74 5.80 -4.49 -6.21
CA HIS A 74 5.51 -3.73 -7.44
C HIS A 74 6.19 -2.36 -7.48
N THR A 75 7.02 -2.04 -6.49
CA THR A 75 7.69 -0.74 -6.38
C THR A 75 9.08 -0.74 -7.00
N ASP A 76 9.50 0.42 -7.51
CA ASP A 76 10.88 0.63 -7.89
C ASP A 76 11.77 1.05 -6.68
N SER A 77 13.08 1.07 -6.90
CA SER A 77 14.07 1.40 -5.85
C SER A 77 13.96 2.83 -5.29
N ARG A 78 13.25 3.74 -5.97
CA ARG A 78 13.06 5.13 -5.56
C ARG A 78 11.74 5.39 -4.85
N PHE A 79 10.89 4.37 -4.69
CA PHE A 79 9.57 4.49 -4.08
C PHE A 79 9.61 5.16 -2.70
N THR A 80 10.47 4.67 -1.79
CA THR A 80 10.62 5.26 -0.45
C THR A 80 11.04 6.73 -0.49
N GLY A 81 11.89 7.12 -1.46
CA GLY A 81 12.29 8.52 -1.65
C GLY A 81 11.11 9.42 -2.08
N ARG A 82 10.19 8.90 -2.92
CA ARG A 82 8.96 9.61 -3.29
C ARG A 82 8.03 9.79 -2.10
N LEU A 83 7.83 8.74 -1.30
CA LEU A 83 7.05 8.85 -0.06
C LEU A 83 7.64 9.87 0.91
N MET A 84 8.98 9.90 1.04
CA MET A 84 9.67 10.88 1.89
C MET A 84 9.44 12.31 1.41
N LYS A 85 9.45 12.55 0.11
CA LYS A 85 9.15 13.88 -0.46
C LYS A 85 7.73 14.31 -0.11
N ILE A 86 6.75 13.44 -0.27
CA ILE A 86 5.34 13.69 0.06
C ILE A 86 5.19 14.00 1.55
N ALA A 87 5.66 13.11 2.42
CA ALA A 87 5.53 13.28 3.87
C ALA A 87 6.26 14.54 4.37
N THR A 88 7.40 14.91 3.77
CA THR A 88 8.12 16.14 4.12
C THR A 88 7.35 17.38 3.69
N GLU A 89 6.70 17.35 2.54
CA GLU A 89 5.88 18.47 2.08
C GLU A 89 4.65 18.67 2.97
N ILE A 90 3.99 17.58 3.37
CA ILE A 90 2.85 17.62 4.32
C ILE A 90 3.31 18.15 5.69
N TYR A 91 4.43 17.63 6.22
CA TYR A 91 5.04 18.08 7.48
C TYR A 91 5.34 19.57 7.50
N ARG A 92 5.83 20.14 6.39
CA ARG A 92 6.13 21.57 6.28
C ARG A 92 4.89 22.45 6.35
N ARG A 93 3.73 21.94 5.94
CA ARG A 93 2.45 22.67 5.93
C ARG A 93 1.81 22.81 7.30
N ASP A 94 2.23 22.02 8.28
CA ASP A 94 1.80 22.26 9.66
C ASP A 94 2.39 23.58 10.15
N SER A 95 1.50 24.59 10.32
CA SER A 95 1.83 25.92 10.82
C SER A 95 1.61 26.06 12.32
N GLU A 96 0.91 25.11 12.94
CA GLU A 96 0.49 25.17 14.35
C GLU A 96 1.50 24.45 15.26
N GLY A 97 2.19 23.44 14.71
CA GLY A 97 3.16 22.64 15.46
C GLY A 97 4.45 23.40 15.76
N GLU A 98 5.05 23.14 16.93
CA GLU A 98 6.39 23.61 17.26
C GLU A 98 7.40 23.12 16.21
N HIS A 99 8.45 23.92 15.94
CA HIS A 99 9.39 23.69 14.84
C HIS A 99 9.92 22.26 14.73
N CYS A 100 10.15 21.58 15.86
CA CYS A 100 10.67 20.19 15.90
C CYS A 100 9.59 19.13 16.13
N LYS A 101 8.31 19.51 16.30
CA LYS A 101 7.20 18.62 16.64
C LYS A 101 6.01 18.78 15.70
N LYS A 102 6.24 19.28 14.49
CA LYS A 102 5.20 19.40 13.46
C LYS A 102 4.56 18.06 13.14
N SER A 103 3.26 18.07 12.96
CA SER A 103 2.48 16.89 12.61
C SER A 103 2.49 16.60 11.10
N VAL A 104 2.11 15.39 10.72
CA VAL A 104 1.90 15.01 9.33
C VAL A 104 0.42 14.67 9.17
N TYR A 105 -0.37 15.67 8.74
CA TYR A 105 -1.83 15.56 8.59
C TYR A 105 -2.19 15.03 7.21
N PHE A 106 -2.28 13.71 7.07
CA PHE A 106 -2.72 13.05 5.85
C PHE A 106 -4.18 13.34 5.55
N SER A 107 -5.04 13.37 6.59
CA SER A 107 -6.46 13.67 6.48
C SER A 107 -6.74 15.00 5.77
N ARG A 108 -5.89 16.00 6.03
CA ARG A 108 -5.96 17.34 5.43
C ARG A 108 -5.19 17.46 4.11
N SER A 109 -4.52 16.40 3.69
CA SER A 109 -3.54 16.42 2.58
C SER A 109 -3.73 15.30 1.57
N LYS A 110 -4.96 14.80 1.44
CA LYS A 110 -5.33 13.65 0.59
C LYS A 110 -4.84 13.78 -0.85
N GLY A 111 -4.89 15.00 -1.42
CA GLY A 111 -4.39 15.25 -2.78
C GLY A 111 -2.91 14.92 -3.01
N PHE A 112 -2.06 14.97 -1.95
CA PHE A 112 -0.66 14.52 -2.08
C PHE A 112 -0.55 12.99 -2.14
N LEU A 113 -1.40 12.28 -1.41
CA LEU A 113 -1.42 10.82 -1.43
C LEU A 113 -1.84 10.30 -2.80
N GLY A 114 -2.78 10.97 -3.48
CA GLY A 114 -3.18 10.66 -4.85
C GLY A 114 -2.04 10.78 -5.89
N THR A 115 -0.93 11.44 -5.55
CA THR A 115 0.25 11.54 -6.44
C THR A 115 1.26 10.40 -6.27
N ILE A 116 0.99 9.44 -5.39
CA ILE A 116 1.91 8.32 -5.11
C ILE A 116 2.05 7.45 -6.37
N GLN A 117 3.28 7.30 -6.83
CA GLN A 117 3.64 6.41 -7.93
C GLN A 117 4.48 5.25 -7.40
N PHE A 118 4.03 4.03 -7.65
CA PHE A 118 4.74 2.82 -7.21
C PHE A 118 5.95 2.54 -8.11
N ASN A 119 5.77 2.65 -9.42
CA ASN A 119 6.82 2.44 -10.39
C ASN A 119 6.72 3.47 -11.52
N VAL A 120 7.74 4.34 -11.65
CA VAL A 120 7.74 5.40 -12.68
C VAL A 120 8.02 4.89 -14.10
N ARG A 121 8.41 3.63 -14.26
CA ARG A 121 8.69 3.04 -15.57
C ARG A 121 7.44 2.45 -16.21
N VAL A 122 6.36 2.29 -15.46
CA VAL A 122 5.10 1.73 -15.95
C VAL A 122 4.04 2.83 -15.92
N ILE A 123 3.66 3.29 -17.08
CA ILE A 123 2.61 4.32 -17.23
C ILE A 123 1.25 3.61 -17.13
N PHE A 124 0.76 3.48 -15.90
CA PHE A 124 -0.48 2.76 -15.63
C PHE A 124 -1.73 3.54 -16.03
N ILE A 125 -1.66 4.87 -15.98
CA ILE A 125 -2.80 5.76 -16.27
C ILE A 125 -3.36 5.57 -17.70
N ASP A 126 -2.51 5.21 -18.66
CA ASP A 126 -2.95 4.95 -20.03
C ASP A 126 -3.79 3.68 -20.17
N ILE A 127 -3.67 2.77 -19.20
CA ILE A 127 -4.45 1.53 -19.13
C ILE A 127 -5.82 1.79 -18.52
N LEU A 128 -5.88 2.63 -17.50
CA LEU A 128 -7.07 2.83 -16.67
C LEU A 128 -8.05 3.91 -17.18
N ALA A 129 -7.64 4.80 -18.06
CA ALA A 129 -8.29 6.10 -18.31
C ALA A 129 -9.77 6.05 -18.75
N HIS A 130 -10.33 4.89 -19.12
CA HIS A 130 -11.66 4.90 -19.77
C HIS A 130 -12.64 3.77 -19.42
N LEU A 131 -12.34 2.86 -18.47
CA LEU A 131 -13.12 1.62 -18.37
C LEU A 131 -13.47 1.17 -16.94
N PHE A 132 -13.41 2.06 -15.95
CA PHE A 132 -13.71 1.69 -14.57
C PHE A 132 -14.80 2.56 -13.96
N GLU A 133 -15.66 1.93 -13.21
CA GLU A 133 -16.53 2.60 -12.26
C GLU A 133 -16.10 2.20 -10.86
N TRP A 134 -16.01 3.20 -9.97
CA TRP A 134 -15.75 2.99 -8.55
C TRP A 134 -17.03 3.15 -7.77
N ILE A 135 -17.28 2.22 -6.87
CA ILE A 135 -18.41 2.30 -5.94
C ILE A 135 -17.84 2.23 -4.54
N HIS A 136 -18.00 3.31 -3.79
CA HIS A 136 -17.61 3.40 -2.40
C HIS A 136 -18.84 3.31 -1.50
N VAL A 137 -18.66 2.69 -0.33
CA VAL A 137 -19.69 2.74 0.72
C VAL A 137 -19.44 3.96 1.62
N GLU A 138 -20.52 4.48 2.22
CA GLU A 138 -20.47 5.72 3.00
C GLU A 138 -19.51 5.63 4.21
N ASP A 139 -19.41 4.48 4.85
CA ASP A 139 -18.52 4.24 5.99
C ASP A 139 -17.04 4.03 5.60
N ARG A 140 -16.73 4.11 4.31
CA ARG A 140 -15.37 3.96 3.76
C ARG A 140 -14.71 2.59 4.01
N SER A 141 -15.49 1.59 4.45
CA SER A 141 -14.95 0.27 4.82
C SER A 141 -14.72 -0.66 3.62
N GLU A 142 -15.28 -0.29 2.46
CA GLU A 142 -15.33 -1.15 1.28
C GLU A 142 -15.30 -0.31 0.01
N ALA A 143 -14.65 -0.86 -1.03
CA ALA A 143 -14.71 -0.33 -2.38
C ALA A 143 -14.91 -1.44 -3.41
N THR A 144 -15.63 -1.15 -4.48
CA THR A 144 -15.83 -2.06 -5.60
C THR A 144 -15.37 -1.40 -6.89
N LEU A 145 -14.46 -2.07 -7.57
CA LEU A 145 -14.00 -1.71 -8.90
C LEU A 145 -14.81 -2.51 -9.92
N VAL A 146 -15.59 -1.83 -10.74
CA VAL A 146 -16.40 -2.47 -11.80
C VAL A 146 -15.66 -2.36 -13.12
N LEU A 147 -15.30 -3.51 -13.67
CA LEU A 147 -14.63 -3.66 -14.96
C LEU A 147 -15.67 -4.02 -16.02
N ASN A 148 -15.86 -3.15 -17.01
CA ASN A 148 -16.79 -3.40 -18.12
C ASN A 148 -15.96 -3.49 -19.41
N ASP A 149 -15.87 -4.70 -19.98
CA ASP A 149 -15.11 -4.96 -21.22
C ASP A 149 -13.65 -4.46 -21.16
N PHE A 150 -13.05 -4.56 -19.97
CA PHE A 150 -11.69 -4.13 -19.75
C PHE A 150 -10.73 -4.95 -20.61
N ASN A 151 -9.88 -4.27 -21.37
CA ASN A 151 -8.85 -4.91 -22.16
C ASN A 151 -7.54 -4.11 -22.09
N ILE A 152 -6.42 -4.83 -22.20
CA ILE A 152 -5.09 -4.23 -22.16
C ILE A 152 -4.61 -3.96 -23.58
N LYS A 153 -4.15 -2.74 -23.82
CA LYS A 153 -3.57 -2.38 -25.12
C LYS A 153 -2.34 -3.26 -25.41
N PRO A 154 -2.20 -3.86 -26.60
CA PRO A 154 -1.11 -4.78 -26.91
C PRO A 154 0.29 -4.22 -26.67
N CYS A 155 0.50 -2.90 -26.84
CA CYS A 155 1.79 -2.24 -26.63
C CYS A 155 2.22 -2.16 -25.15
N LEU A 156 1.31 -2.43 -24.21
CA LEU A 156 1.56 -2.40 -22.76
C LEU A 156 1.77 -3.79 -22.17
N ILE A 157 1.63 -4.83 -22.98
CA ILE A 157 1.78 -6.23 -22.58
C ILE A 157 3.26 -6.59 -22.57
N PRO A 158 3.84 -7.01 -21.43
CA PRO A 158 5.21 -7.47 -21.37
C PRO A 158 5.43 -8.68 -22.28
N ARG A 159 6.62 -8.76 -22.87
CA ARG A 159 6.99 -9.91 -23.72
C ARG A 159 6.92 -11.20 -22.92
N GLY A 160 6.17 -12.18 -23.42
CA GLY A 160 5.99 -13.49 -22.79
C GLY A 160 4.78 -13.57 -21.86
N ALA A 161 4.08 -12.47 -21.62
CA ALA A 161 2.84 -12.52 -20.87
C ALA A 161 1.76 -13.30 -21.63
N THR A 162 1.10 -14.23 -20.95
CA THR A 162 -0.01 -15.02 -21.48
C THR A 162 -1.32 -14.69 -20.79
N HIS A 163 -1.25 -14.18 -19.55
CA HIS A 163 -2.40 -13.81 -18.74
C HIS A 163 -2.10 -12.52 -17.97
N TYR A 164 -3.15 -11.89 -17.50
CA TYR A 164 -3.11 -10.79 -16.54
C TYR A 164 -4.18 -10.98 -15.48
N ARG A 165 -4.05 -10.27 -14.38
CA ARG A 165 -5.12 -10.08 -13.38
C ARG A 165 -5.09 -8.64 -12.87
N ILE A 166 -6.23 -8.18 -12.37
CA ILE A 166 -6.34 -6.88 -11.73
C ILE A 166 -6.16 -7.08 -10.23
N LEU A 167 -5.41 -6.21 -9.59
CA LEU A 167 -5.38 -6.09 -8.15
C LEU A 167 -6.15 -4.85 -7.70
N HIS A 168 -6.90 -4.98 -6.63
CA HIS A 168 -7.63 -3.90 -5.97
C HIS A 168 -7.24 -3.89 -4.49
N HIS A 169 -6.74 -2.75 -4.01
CA HIS A 169 -6.14 -2.63 -2.70
C HIS A 169 -6.69 -1.42 -1.97
N LEU A 170 -7.04 -1.61 -0.69
CA LEU A 170 -7.36 -0.54 0.25
C LEU A 170 -6.34 -0.52 1.38
N SER A 171 -6.00 0.66 1.85
CA SER A 171 -5.22 0.82 3.08
C SER A 171 -5.63 2.07 3.85
N ILE A 172 -5.42 2.02 5.18
CA ILE A 172 -5.74 3.10 6.10
C ILE A 172 -4.44 3.76 6.53
N ILE A 173 -4.35 5.07 6.36
CA ILE A 173 -3.30 5.89 6.96
C ILE A 173 -3.94 6.93 7.85
N SER A 174 -3.54 6.99 9.11
CA SER A 174 -3.94 8.03 10.05
C SER A 174 -2.93 9.16 10.08
N ASP A 175 -3.32 10.29 10.64
CA ASP A 175 -2.42 11.40 10.90
C ASP A 175 -1.32 11.01 11.89
N PHE A 176 -0.13 11.61 11.75
CA PHE A 176 1.01 11.35 12.63
C PHE A 176 1.32 12.60 13.46
N VAL A 177 1.29 12.44 14.78
CA VAL A 177 1.56 13.50 15.75
C VAL A 177 2.69 13.11 16.70
N PHE A 178 3.37 14.10 17.28
CA PHE A 178 4.37 13.83 18.30
C PHE A 178 3.69 13.52 19.63
N SER A 179 3.99 12.35 20.19
CA SER A 179 3.51 11.93 21.50
C SER A 179 4.52 12.32 22.58
N GLU A 180 4.16 13.25 23.46
CA GLU A 180 4.99 13.62 24.61
C GLU A 180 5.21 12.45 25.56
N TYR A 181 4.20 11.59 25.72
CA TYR A 181 4.32 10.41 26.58
C TYR A 181 5.32 9.38 26.03
N HIS A 182 5.29 9.12 24.74
CA HIS A 182 6.19 8.14 24.09
C HIS A 182 7.48 8.75 23.58
N GLN A 183 7.61 10.09 23.57
CA GLN A 183 8.74 10.84 23.01
C GLN A 183 9.06 10.42 21.57
N CYS A 184 8.03 10.18 20.76
CA CYS A 184 8.14 9.84 19.35
C CYS A 184 6.88 10.20 18.58
N TYR A 185 6.99 10.21 17.24
CA TYR A 185 5.81 10.34 16.38
C TYR A 185 5.04 9.03 16.31
N MET A 186 3.72 9.13 16.40
CA MET A 186 2.82 7.99 16.34
C MET A 186 1.59 8.34 15.50
N PRO A 187 0.94 7.33 14.87
CA PRO A 187 -0.36 7.54 14.27
C PRO A 187 -1.40 7.86 15.36
N VAL A 188 -2.34 8.74 15.03
CA VAL A 188 -3.45 9.13 15.93
C VAL A 188 -4.37 7.93 16.16
N ASP A 189 -4.65 7.15 15.10
CA ASP A 189 -5.47 5.96 15.19
C ASP A 189 -4.65 4.67 15.01
N LYS A 190 -5.05 3.66 15.78
CA LYS A 190 -4.48 2.30 15.74
C LYS A 190 -4.78 1.55 14.44
N LEU A 191 -5.73 2.01 13.62
CA LEU A 191 -6.06 1.42 12.32
C LEU A 191 -5.02 1.76 11.26
N SER A 192 -4.17 2.74 11.51
CA SER A 192 -3.10 3.14 10.59
C SER A 192 -2.20 1.96 10.22
N GLY A 193 -2.07 1.69 8.93
CA GLY A 193 -1.34 0.55 8.39
C GLY A 193 -2.18 -0.69 8.08
N MET A 194 -3.48 -0.70 8.47
CA MET A 194 -4.39 -1.74 8.03
C MET A 194 -4.51 -1.70 6.51
N ASN A 195 -4.46 -2.86 5.87
CA ASN A 195 -4.64 -2.96 4.42
C ASN A 195 -5.37 -4.25 4.04
N ALA A 196 -6.01 -4.22 2.89
CA ALA A 196 -6.70 -5.33 2.26
C ALA A 196 -6.40 -5.34 0.76
N ILE A 197 -6.27 -6.51 0.17
CA ILE A 197 -6.03 -6.68 -1.26
C ILE A 197 -6.87 -7.84 -1.79
N VAL A 198 -7.43 -7.65 -2.98
CA VAL A 198 -8.17 -8.67 -3.72
C VAL A 198 -7.67 -8.69 -5.16
N TYR A 199 -7.69 -9.85 -5.76
CA TYR A 199 -7.29 -10.05 -7.16
C TYR A 199 -8.47 -10.58 -7.95
N SER A 200 -8.59 -10.13 -9.20
CA SER A 200 -9.48 -10.76 -10.19
C SER A 200 -8.97 -12.17 -10.55
N GLU A 201 -9.78 -12.92 -11.26
CA GLU A 201 -9.33 -14.15 -11.90
C GLU A 201 -8.25 -13.86 -12.97
N TYR A 202 -7.41 -14.88 -13.24
CA TYR A 202 -6.43 -14.79 -14.33
C TYR A 202 -7.10 -14.81 -15.69
N THR A 203 -7.01 -13.71 -16.41
CA THR A 203 -7.61 -13.53 -17.74
C THR A 203 -6.54 -13.67 -18.83
N PRO A 204 -6.76 -14.47 -19.90
CA PRO A 204 -5.83 -14.52 -21.01
C PRO A 204 -5.66 -13.15 -21.67
N VAL A 205 -4.42 -12.84 -22.06
CA VAL A 205 -4.11 -11.62 -22.80
C VAL A 205 -4.92 -11.55 -24.09
N GLY A 206 -5.54 -10.39 -24.36
CA GLY A 206 -6.42 -10.18 -25.52
C GLY A 206 -7.88 -10.61 -25.31
N ILE A 207 -8.22 -11.11 -24.15
CA ILE A 207 -9.62 -11.33 -23.74
C ILE A 207 -10.05 -10.19 -22.82
N ALA A 208 -11.20 -9.63 -23.09
CA ALA A 208 -11.79 -8.58 -22.26
C ALA A 208 -12.27 -9.19 -20.92
N LEU A 209 -12.09 -8.43 -19.84
CA LEU A 209 -12.53 -8.79 -18.50
C LEU A 209 -13.75 -7.97 -18.12
N THR A 210 -14.83 -8.66 -17.72
CA THR A 210 -16.03 -8.05 -17.14
C THR A 210 -16.26 -8.68 -15.77
N GLU A 211 -15.94 -7.93 -14.72
CA GLU A 211 -15.95 -8.42 -13.33
C GLU A 211 -16.12 -7.24 -12.36
N ALA A 212 -16.67 -7.48 -11.18
CA ALA A 212 -16.66 -6.57 -10.06
C ALA A 212 -15.64 -7.04 -9.00
N VAL A 213 -14.55 -6.32 -8.85
CA VAL A 213 -13.48 -6.65 -7.88
C VAL A 213 -13.72 -5.86 -6.61
N LYS A 214 -14.29 -6.52 -5.61
CA LYS A 214 -14.66 -5.91 -4.34
C LYS A 214 -13.59 -6.17 -3.30
N VAL A 215 -13.12 -5.11 -2.63
CA VAL A 215 -12.20 -5.16 -1.50
C VAL A 215 -12.82 -4.53 -0.28
N SER A 216 -12.63 -5.12 0.91
CA SER A 216 -13.16 -4.60 2.17
C SER A 216 -12.21 -4.82 3.32
N PHE A 217 -12.26 -3.93 4.29
CA PHE A 217 -11.61 -4.15 5.58
C PHE A 217 -12.39 -5.20 6.40
N PRO A 218 -11.78 -5.76 7.47
CA PRO A 218 -12.46 -6.66 8.37
C PRO A 218 -13.74 -6.06 8.94
N SER A 219 -14.76 -6.88 9.12
CA SER A 219 -16.04 -6.47 9.71
C SER A 219 -15.85 -5.77 11.06
N GLY A 220 -16.55 -4.67 11.26
CA GLY A 220 -16.45 -3.86 12.48
C GLY A 220 -15.29 -2.84 12.47
N THR A 221 -14.62 -2.62 11.34
CA THR A 221 -13.68 -1.51 11.18
C THR A 221 -14.48 -0.20 11.17
N VAL A 222 -14.16 0.70 12.12
CA VAL A 222 -14.78 2.03 12.23
C VAL A 222 -13.68 3.07 12.03
N LEU A 223 -13.79 3.86 10.97
CA LEU A 223 -12.83 4.88 10.60
C LEU A 223 -13.15 6.21 11.29
N SER A 224 -12.11 6.91 11.75
CA SER A 224 -12.21 8.25 12.29
C SER A 224 -12.04 9.32 11.20
N GLU A 225 -12.24 10.60 11.55
CA GLU A 225 -11.98 11.72 10.64
C GLU A 225 -10.48 11.90 10.35
N ASP A 226 -9.62 11.45 11.27
CA ASP A 226 -8.16 11.51 11.13
C ASP A 226 -7.60 10.37 10.25
N ASP A 227 -8.46 9.44 9.81
CA ASP A 227 -8.10 8.34 8.93
C ASP A 227 -8.39 8.69 7.48
N SER A 228 -7.42 8.40 6.62
CA SER A 228 -7.58 8.44 5.17
C SER A 228 -7.51 7.02 4.61
N VAL A 229 -8.46 6.67 3.76
CA VAL A 229 -8.42 5.44 2.98
C VAL A 229 -7.71 5.72 1.67
N ILE A 230 -6.69 4.92 1.37
CA ILE A 230 -5.97 4.99 0.10
C ILE A 230 -6.38 3.78 -0.73
N GLU A 231 -7.04 4.04 -1.84
CA GLU A 231 -7.41 3.04 -2.82
C GLU A 231 -6.37 2.96 -3.92
N SER A 232 -5.93 1.75 -4.23
CA SER A 232 -4.94 1.50 -5.28
C SER A 232 -5.40 0.36 -6.18
N VAL A 233 -5.14 0.52 -7.47
CA VAL A 233 -5.45 -0.49 -8.49
C VAL A 233 -4.19 -0.81 -9.27
N GLY A 234 -4.03 -2.07 -9.68
CA GLY A 234 -2.90 -2.50 -10.46
C GLY A 234 -3.22 -3.63 -11.44
N VAL A 235 -2.31 -3.83 -12.38
CA VAL A 235 -2.33 -4.96 -13.31
C VAL A 235 -1.06 -5.78 -13.12
N GLU A 236 -1.23 -7.05 -12.85
CA GLU A 236 -0.14 -8.03 -12.86
C GLU A 236 -0.18 -8.86 -14.13
N PHE A 237 1.00 -9.07 -14.71
CA PHE A 237 1.17 -9.94 -15.88
C PHE A 237 1.83 -11.25 -15.48
N THR A 238 1.34 -12.35 -16.05
CA THR A 238 1.88 -13.67 -15.78
C THR A 238 2.09 -14.47 -17.05
N MET A 239 3.02 -15.40 -16.99
CA MET A 239 3.20 -16.45 -17.99
C MET A 239 2.69 -17.77 -17.43
N LYS A 240 1.73 -18.39 -18.10
CA LYS A 240 1.28 -19.74 -17.75
C LYS A 240 2.23 -20.76 -18.34
N SER A 241 2.89 -21.54 -17.50
CA SER A 241 3.81 -22.60 -17.90
C SER A 241 3.58 -23.85 -17.04
N ALA A 242 3.42 -25.00 -17.70
CA ALA A 242 3.16 -26.28 -17.03
C ALA A 242 2.02 -26.23 -15.98
N GLY A 243 0.94 -25.49 -16.28
CA GLY A 243 -0.22 -25.35 -15.40
C GLY A 243 -0.04 -24.35 -14.24
N LYS A 244 1.13 -23.71 -14.11
CA LYS A 244 1.41 -22.70 -13.09
C LYS A 244 1.49 -21.30 -13.70
N PHE A 245 1.07 -20.28 -12.93
CA PHE A 245 1.25 -18.90 -13.30
C PHE A 245 2.56 -18.37 -12.67
N LEU A 246 3.44 -17.88 -13.53
CA LEU A 246 4.72 -17.27 -13.14
C LEU A 246 4.59 -15.76 -13.33
N GLU A 247 4.82 -15.00 -12.30
CA GLU A 247 4.78 -13.52 -12.38
C GLU A 247 5.89 -13.01 -13.28
N LEU A 248 5.51 -12.09 -14.15
CA LEU A 248 6.43 -11.33 -14.98
C LEU A 248 6.61 -9.95 -14.34
N GLY A 249 7.85 -9.50 -14.20
CA GLY A 249 8.11 -8.12 -13.78
C GLY A 249 7.43 -7.12 -14.72
N GLY A 250 6.96 -6.00 -14.19
CA GLY A 250 6.29 -4.95 -14.99
C GLY A 250 4.86 -4.68 -14.55
N CYS A 251 4.47 -5.16 -13.38
CA CYS A 251 3.21 -4.77 -12.76
C CYS A 251 3.15 -3.25 -12.58
N GLY A 252 2.06 -2.64 -13.02
CA GLY A 252 1.73 -1.23 -12.78
C GLY A 252 0.71 -1.14 -11.66
N VAL A 253 1.01 -0.32 -10.65
CA VAL A 253 0.08 0.03 -9.57
C VAL A 253 0.02 1.54 -9.46
N MET A 254 -1.17 2.08 -9.23
CA MET A 254 -1.36 3.50 -8.93
C MET A 254 -2.40 3.69 -7.83
N VAL A 255 -2.30 4.80 -7.10
CA VAL A 255 -3.39 5.29 -6.26
C VAL A 255 -4.45 5.88 -7.18
N VAL A 256 -5.69 5.45 -7.02
CA VAL A 256 -6.82 5.89 -7.84
C VAL A 256 -7.71 6.87 -7.09
N ASP A 257 -7.82 6.71 -5.78
CA ASP A 257 -8.57 7.64 -4.93
C ASP A 257 -8.02 7.68 -3.50
N VAL A 258 -8.35 8.77 -2.78
CA VAL A 258 -8.03 8.95 -1.35
C VAL A 258 -9.19 9.69 -0.69
N TYR A 259 -9.91 9.01 0.20
CA TYR A 259 -11.12 9.51 0.83
C TYR A 259 -11.18 9.27 2.34
#